data_24028746c86655932fe8e1a2c1ea1feb
#
_entry.id   24028746c86655932fe8e1a2c1ea1feb
#
_cell.length_a   1.000
_cell.length_b   1.000
_cell.length_c   1.000
_cell.angle_alpha   90.00
_cell.angle_beta   90.00
_cell.angle_gamma   90.00
#
_symmetry.space_group_name_H-M   'P 1'
#
loop_
_entity.id
_entity.type
_entity.pdbx_description
1 polymer ?
#
loop_
_entity_poly.entity_id
_entity_poly.type
_entity_poly.pdbx_seq_one_letter_code
_entity_poly.pdbx_strand_id
1 'polypeptide(L)'
;TYLPNPNVAWAGSWGVYPFENNNFILVSDRTYGLFLLSFELPPKTTDNPFFVFPNPATDYIYFYREHLGSADYLLKIYNSLGGLVDQINGYSDYCKINLSKYRTGIYILEYISNFDLAPIKTKFFVK
;
A
#
# COMPACT_ATOMS: atom_id res chain seq x y z
N THR A 1 20.01 -0.04 11.80
CA THR A 1 19.94 1.34 11.27
C THR A 1 21.32 1.72 10.80
N TYR A 2 21.53 1.82 9.50
CA TYR A 2 22.76 2.27 8.91
C TYR A 2 22.84 3.80 9.02
N LEU A 3 23.84 4.30 9.73
CA LEU A 3 24.16 5.73 9.75
C LEU A 3 25.42 5.94 8.91
N PRO A 4 25.39 6.75 7.86
CA PRO A 4 26.57 7.06 7.08
C PRO A 4 27.60 7.75 7.97
N ASN A 5 28.87 7.35 7.82
CA ASN A 5 29.97 8.01 8.53
C ASN A 5 30.17 9.41 7.95
N PRO A 6 29.97 10.48 8.72
CA PRO A 6 30.05 11.86 8.22
C PRO A 6 31.49 12.30 7.83
N ASN A 7 32.48 11.49 8.17
CA ASN A 7 33.89 11.81 7.90
C ASN A 7 34.44 11.24 6.59
N VAL A 8 33.61 10.52 5.83
CA VAL A 8 33.99 9.94 4.53
C VAL A 8 33.26 10.70 3.43
N ALA A 9 33.93 11.62 2.77
CA ALA A 9 33.45 12.22 1.54
C ALA A 9 33.20 11.10 0.51
N TRP A 10 31.96 10.83 0.15
CA TRP A 10 31.53 9.75 -0.76
C TRP A 10 31.19 8.39 -0.10
N ALA A 11 30.85 8.34 1.17
CA ALA A 11 30.26 7.17 1.79
C ALA A 11 28.77 7.06 1.43
N GLY A 12 28.29 5.85 1.18
CA GLY A 12 26.89 5.57 0.94
C GLY A 12 26.62 4.63 -0.23
N SER A 13 25.35 4.35 -0.43
CA SER A 13 24.89 3.47 -1.52
C SER A 13 25.05 4.15 -2.87
N TRP A 14 25.65 3.43 -3.82
CA TRP A 14 25.90 3.91 -5.19
C TRP A 14 24.89 3.36 -6.20
N GLY A 15 24.28 2.25 -5.91
CA GLY A 15 23.33 1.63 -6.81
C GLY A 15 22.38 0.71 -6.08
N VAL A 16 21.17 0.68 -6.59
CA VAL A 16 20.13 -0.23 -6.15
C VAL A 16 19.60 -0.93 -7.40
N TYR A 17 19.59 -2.25 -7.37
CA TYR A 17 19.08 -3.07 -8.46
C TYR A 17 17.99 -4.01 -7.95
N PRO A 18 16.72 -3.77 -8.28
CA PRO A 18 15.64 -4.69 -7.96
C PRO A 18 15.61 -5.85 -8.97
N PHE A 19 15.42 -7.06 -8.49
CA PHE A 19 15.18 -8.22 -9.33
C PHE A 19 13.67 -8.42 -9.50
N GLU A 20 13.15 -8.26 -10.70
CA GLU A 20 11.72 -8.23 -10.98
C GLU A 20 10.95 -9.50 -10.57
N ASN A 21 11.59 -10.66 -10.57
CA ASN A 21 10.93 -11.93 -10.25
C ASN A 21 11.34 -12.54 -8.91
N ASN A 22 12.12 -11.83 -8.13
CA ASN A 22 12.64 -12.30 -6.85
C ASN A 22 12.45 -11.21 -5.80
N ASN A 23 12.17 -11.61 -4.57
CA ASN A 23 12.01 -10.70 -3.44
C ASN A 23 13.37 -10.19 -2.93
N PHE A 24 14.28 -9.84 -3.85
CA PHE A 24 15.62 -9.38 -3.53
C PHE A 24 15.90 -8.01 -4.15
N ILE A 25 16.61 -7.21 -3.39
CA ILE A 25 17.20 -5.95 -3.85
C ILE A 25 18.69 -6.01 -3.59
N LEU A 26 19.47 -5.78 -4.65
CA LEU A 26 20.91 -5.66 -4.54
C LEU A 26 21.27 -4.20 -4.31
N VAL A 27 22.00 -3.92 -3.25
CA VAL A 27 22.47 -2.57 -2.92
C VAL A 27 23.99 -2.59 -2.90
N SER A 28 24.61 -1.76 -3.72
CA SER A 28 26.06 -1.56 -3.70
C SER A 28 26.41 -0.35 -2.82
N ASP A 29 27.28 -0.57 -1.85
CA ASP A 29 27.81 0.47 -0.99
C ASP A 29 29.33 0.55 -1.17
N ARG A 30 29.85 1.75 -1.31
CA ARG A 30 31.27 1.96 -1.58
C ARG A 30 32.17 1.57 -0.42
N THR A 31 31.67 1.68 0.79
CA THR A 31 32.46 1.45 2.01
C THR A 31 32.32 0.02 2.51
N TYR A 32 31.12 -0.53 2.41
CA TYR A 32 30.77 -1.82 3.02
C TYR A 32 30.54 -2.94 2.00
N GLY A 33 30.57 -2.64 0.71
CA GLY A 33 30.49 -3.62 -0.36
C GLY A 33 29.06 -3.85 -0.85
N LEU A 34 28.71 -5.10 -1.06
CA LEU A 34 27.46 -5.52 -1.69
C LEU A 34 26.49 -6.11 -0.65
N PHE A 35 25.28 -5.58 -0.61
CA PHE A 35 24.20 -6.09 0.23
C PHE A 35 23.12 -6.72 -0.65
N LEU A 36 22.72 -7.92 -0.29
CA LEU A 36 21.53 -8.56 -0.80
C LEU A 36 20.44 -8.46 0.27
N LEU A 37 19.45 -7.61 0.02
CA LEU A 37 18.30 -7.43 0.89
C LEU A 37 17.17 -8.33 0.40
N SER A 38 16.62 -9.15 1.27
CA SER A 38 15.39 -9.88 1.01
C SER A 38 14.22 -9.19 1.70
N PHE A 39 13.08 -9.18 1.06
CA PHE A 39 11.84 -8.75 1.68
C PHE A 39 10.78 -9.82 1.48
N GLU A 40 10.07 -10.10 2.54
CA GLU A 40 8.91 -10.99 2.46
C GLU A 40 7.69 -10.15 2.09
N LEU A 41 7.19 -10.39 0.88
CA LEU A 41 5.85 -9.91 0.57
C LEU A 41 4.86 -10.69 1.45
N PRO A 42 3.85 -10.02 2.02
CA PRO A 42 2.78 -10.75 2.66
C PRO A 42 2.26 -11.80 1.67
N PRO A 43 1.94 -13.02 2.14
CA PRO A 43 1.45 -14.07 1.26
C PRO A 43 0.31 -13.49 0.42
N LYS A 44 0.37 -13.68 -0.91
CA LYS A 44 -0.77 -13.39 -1.78
C LYS A 44 -1.92 -14.24 -1.27
N THR A 45 -2.72 -13.68 -0.38
CA THR A 45 -3.98 -14.29 -0.03
C THR A 45 -4.87 -14.11 -1.25
N THR A 46 -5.15 -15.19 -1.94
CA THR A 46 -6.05 -15.24 -3.09
C THR A 46 -7.44 -14.68 -2.76
N ASP A 47 -7.72 -14.49 -1.48
CA ASP A 47 -9.01 -14.04 -0.96
C ASP A 47 -9.12 -12.51 -0.78
N ASN A 48 -8.02 -11.75 -0.93
CA ASN A 48 -8.06 -10.29 -0.79
C ASN A 48 -7.26 -9.62 -1.92
N PRO A 49 -7.90 -9.38 -3.08
CA PRO A 49 -7.22 -8.92 -4.29
C PRO A 49 -6.80 -7.45 -4.22
N PHE A 50 -6.96 -6.76 -3.11
CA PHE A 50 -6.54 -5.36 -2.95
C PHE A 50 -5.91 -5.08 -1.58
N PHE A 51 -5.17 -3.98 -1.52
CA PHE A 51 -4.46 -3.52 -0.33
C PHE A 51 -4.93 -2.12 0.08
N VAL A 52 -5.00 -1.89 1.39
CA VAL A 52 -5.26 -0.58 1.97
C VAL A 52 -4.15 -0.26 2.95
N PHE A 53 -3.42 0.83 2.71
CA PHE A 53 -2.27 1.23 3.53
C PHE A 53 -2.08 2.76 3.56
N PRO A 54 -1.43 3.33 4.58
CA PRO A 54 -1.03 2.68 5.82
C PRO A 54 -2.25 2.26 6.66
N ASN A 55 -2.08 1.29 7.54
CA ASN A 55 -3.09 0.88 8.50
C ASN A 55 -2.39 0.49 9.82
N PRO A 56 -2.52 1.27 10.88
CA PRO A 56 -3.35 2.47 11.06
C PRO A 56 -2.96 3.69 10.22
N ALA A 57 -3.94 4.52 9.87
CA ALA A 57 -3.78 5.73 9.08
C ALA A 57 -4.04 7.01 9.89
N THR A 58 -3.47 8.14 9.45
CA THR A 58 -3.71 9.47 10.03
C THR A 58 -4.36 10.42 9.02
N ASP A 59 -3.65 10.80 7.97
CA ASP A 59 -4.07 11.84 7.03
C ASP A 59 -4.70 11.29 5.76
N TYR A 60 -4.24 10.12 5.33
CA TYR A 60 -4.71 9.47 4.12
C TYR A 60 -4.48 7.96 4.15
N ILE A 61 -5.23 7.24 3.32
CA ILE A 61 -4.97 5.85 2.93
C ILE A 61 -4.82 5.75 1.43
N TYR A 62 -4.10 4.74 1.00
CA TYR A 62 -4.04 4.31 -0.38
C TYR A 62 -4.81 3.01 -0.53
N PHE A 63 -5.68 2.98 -1.53
CA PHE A 63 -6.23 1.76 -2.08
C PHE A 63 -5.36 1.35 -3.28
N TYR A 64 -4.97 0.12 -3.33
CA TYR A 64 -4.23 -0.47 -4.45
C TYR A 64 -4.79 -1.84 -4.79
N ARG A 65 -5.00 -2.09 -6.05
CA ARG A 65 -5.37 -3.39 -6.59
C ARG A 65 -4.52 -3.73 -7.80
N GLU A 66 -3.89 -4.90 -7.78
CA GLU A 66 -3.05 -5.39 -8.85
C GLU A 66 -3.90 -5.81 -10.06
N HIS A 67 -3.56 -5.34 -11.25
CA HIS A 67 -4.12 -5.77 -12.55
C HIS A 67 -5.62 -5.48 -12.78
N LEU A 68 -6.12 -4.37 -12.29
CA LEU A 68 -7.50 -3.96 -12.63
C LEU A 68 -7.70 -3.62 -14.12
N GLY A 69 -6.61 -3.29 -14.82
CA GLY A 69 -6.75 -2.63 -16.11
C GLY A 69 -7.48 -1.29 -15.95
N SER A 70 -8.03 -0.75 -17.02
CA SER A 70 -8.78 0.53 -16.99
C SER A 70 -10.25 0.32 -16.58
N ALA A 71 -10.52 -0.53 -15.61
CA ALA A 71 -11.88 -0.83 -15.19
C ALA A 71 -12.37 0.16 -14.12
N ASP A 72 -13.56 0.69 -14.33
CA ASP A 72 -14.23 1.52 -13.33
C ASP A 72 -14.64 0.68 -12.12
N TYR A 73 -14.45 1.25 -10.94
CA TYR A 73 -14.88 0.65 -9.68
C TYR A 73 -15.45 1.69 -8.74
N LEU A 74 -16.18 1.22 -7.75
CA LEU A 74 -16.76 2.02 -6.70
C LEU A 74 -16.20 1.58 -5.34
N LEU A 75 -15.63 2.53 -4.60
CA LEU A 75 -15.27 2.35 -3.19
C LEU A 75 -16.36 2.96 -2.32
N LYS A 76 -16.86 2.21 -1.37
CA LYS A 76 -17.75 2.70 -0.31
C LYS A 76 -17.06 2.54 1.04
N ILE A 77 -17.13 3.55 1.87
CA ILE A 77 -16.53 3.54 3.19
C ILE A 77 -17.62 3.70 4.23
N TYR A 78 -17.65 2.76 5.17
CA TYR A 78 -18.62 2.72 6.25
C TYR A 78 -17.92 2.89 7.60
N ASN A 79 -18.59 3.53 8.53
CA ASN A 79 -18.15 3.55 9.93
C ASN A 79 -18.47 2.22 10.63
N SER A 80 -18.03 2.08 11.89
CA SER A 80 -18.26 0.86 12.70
C SER A 80 -19.73 0.55 12.99
N LEU A 81 -20.62 1.53 12.81
CA LEU A 81 -22.08 1.36 12.97
C LEU A 81 -22.78 0.99 11.65
N GLY A 82 -22.02 0.82 10.57
CA GLY A 82 -22.56 0.53 9.24
C GLY A 82 -23.07 1.73 8.46
N GLY A 83 -22.91 2.95 8.99
CA GLY A 83 -23.27 4.18 8.27
C GLY A 83 -22.29 4.48 7.14
N LEU A 84 -22.79 4.79 5.94
CA LEU A 84 -21.98 5.21 4.80
C LEU A 84 -21.36 6.58 5.08
N VAL A 85 -20.04 6.66 5.04
CA VAL A 85 -19.26 7.89 5.29
C VAL A 85 -18.81 8.52 3.99
N ASP A 86 -18.41 7.69 3.03
CA ASP A 86 -17.85 8.16 1.76
C ASP A 86 -18.12 7.19 0.62
N GLN A 87 -18.11 7.76 -0.62
CA GLN A 87 -18.24 7.01 -1.85
C GLN A 87 -17.33 7.62 -2.91
N ILE A 88 -16.46 6.80 -3.52
CA ILE A 88 -15.43 7.25 -4.44
C ILE A 88 -15.47 6.36 -5.68
N ASN A 89 -15.60 6.99 -6.85
CA ASN A 89 -15.42 6.32 -8.13
C ASN A 89 -13.93 6.30 -8.49
N GLY A 90 -13.40 5.15 -8.82
CA GLY A 90 -12.02 4.96 -9.23
C GLY A 90 -11.93 4.31 -10.62
N TYR A 91 -10.81 4.53 -11.29
CA TYR A 91 -10.54 4.04 -12.66
C TYR A 91 -9.08 3.63 -12.86
N SER A 92 -8.30 3.58 -11.80
CA SER A 92 -6.90 3.14 -11.84
C SER A 92 -6.61 2.15 -10.72
N ASP A 93 -5.55 1.38 -10.87
CA ASP A 93 -5.11 0.40 -9.86
C ASP A 93 -4.80 1.02 -8.49
N TYR A 94 -4.77 2.36 -8.43
CA TYR A 94 -4.36 3.12 -7.27
C TYR A 94 -5.29 4.30 -7.01
N CYS A 95 -5.72 4.46 -5.75
CA CYS A 95 -6.53 5.59 -5.31
C CYS A 95 -6.04 6.11 -3.95
N LYS A 96 -5.82 7.42 -3.85
CA LYS A 96 -5.50 8.10 -2.58
C LYS A 96 -6.77 8.69 -1.98
N ILE A 97 -7.05 8.32 -0.74
CA ILE A 97 -8.23 8.77 0.00
C ILE A 97 -7.79 9.67 1.15
N ASN A 98 -8.27 10.90 1.18
CA ASN A 98 -8.00 11.86 2.25
C ASN A 98 -8.91 11.58 3.44
N LEU A 99 -8.33 11.52 4.65
CA LEU A 99 -9.03 11.18 5.89
C LEU A 99 -9.36 12.37 6.77
N SER A 100 -9.16 13.61 6.30
CA SER A 100 -9.37 14.83 7.12
C SER A 100 -10.77 14.97 7.71
N LYS A 101 -11.77 14.36 7.10
CA LYS A 101 -13.16 14.34 7.58
C LYS A 101 -13.51 13.11 8.43
N TYR A 102 -12.57 12.19 8.61
CA TYR A 102 -12.78 10.96 9.37
C TYR A 102 -12.38 11.15 10.83
N ARG A 103 -13.17 10.63 11.73
CA ARG A 103 -12.84 10.58 13.15
C ARG A 103 -12.00 9.34 13.45
N THR A 104 -11.25 9.37 14.55
CA THR A 104 -10.55 8.19 15.06
C THR A 104 -11.51 7.02 15.21
N GLY A 105 -11.16 5.88 14.64
CA GLY A 105 -12.01 4.69 14.71
C GLY A 105 -11.77 3.68 13.60
N ILE A 106 -12.56 2.61 13.61
CA ILE A 106 -12.53 1.54 12.63
C ILE A 106 -13.52 1.87 11.51
N TYR A 107 -13.07 1.68 10.28
CA TYR A 107 -13.86 1.83 9.06
C TYR A 107 -13.78 0.56 8.21
N ILE A 108 -14.81 0.34 7.43
CA ILE A 108 -14.90 -0.75 6.45
C ILE A 108 -14.90 -0.13 5.07
N LEU A 109 -13.92 -0.53 4.25
CA LEU A 109 -13.87 -0.18 2.84
C LEU A 109 -14.45 -1.36 2.04
N GLU A 110 -15.45 -1.07 1.23
CA GLU A 110 -16.10 -2.00 0.30
C GLU A 110 -15.71 -1.60 -1.12
N TYR A 111 -15.16 -2.55 -1.85
CA TYR A 111 -14.82 -2.43 -3.25
C TYR A 111 -15.87 -3.15 -4.09
N ILE A 112 -16.39 -2.47 -5.11
CA ILE A 112 -17.41 -2.98 -6.03
C ILE A 112 -16.94 -2.73 -7.45
N SER A 113 -16.84 -3.78 -8.26
CA SER A 113 -16.58 -3.67 -9.70
C SER A 113 -17.53 -4.55 -10.50
N ASN A 114 -17.60 -4.27 -11.80
CA ASN A 114 -18.42 -5.06 -12.72
C ASN A 114 -17.78 -6.43 -13.06
N PHE A 115 -16.53 -6.65 -12.65
CA PHE A 115 -15.77 -7.88 -12.94
C PHE A 115 -15.80 -8.88 -11.79
N ASP A 116 -16.14 -8.43 -10.58
CA ASP A 116 -16.19 -9.28 -9.42
C ASP A 116 -17.63 -9.76 -9.16
N LEU A 117 -17.76 -11.04 -8.83
CA LEU A 117 -19.07 -11.66 -8.57
C LEU A 117 -19.75 -11.11 -7.30
N ALA A 118 -18.96 -10.55 -6.37
CA ALA A 118 -19.45 -9.98 -5.13
C ALA A 118 -18.54 -8.84 -4.66
N PRO A 119 -19.07 -7.86 -3.90
CA PRO A 119 -18.28 -6.84 -3.27
C PRO A 119 -17.24 -7.42 -2.31
N ILE A 120 -16.02 -6.86 -2.35
CA ILE A 120 -14.93 -7.28 -1.49
C ILE A 120 -14.75 -6.22 -0.39
N LYS A 121 -14.54 -6.65 0.86
CA LYS A 121 -14.46 -5.75 2.01
C LYS A 121 -13.15 -5.92 2.76
N THR A 122 -12.63 -4.81 3.23
CA THR A 122 -11.51 -4.78 4.18
C THR A 122 -11.75 -3.73 5.25
N LYS A 123 -11.03 -3.82 6.36
CA LYS A 123 -11.10 -2.85 7.45
C LYS A 123 -9.80 -2.06 7.57
N PHE A 124 -9.91 -0.80 7.96
CA PHE A 124 -8.77 0.03 8.33
C PHE A 124 -9.08 0.87 9.57
N PHE A 125 -8.04 1.34 10.23
CA PHE A 125 -8.12 2.13 11.44
C PHE A 125 -7.57 3.53 11.20
N VAL A 126 -8.33 4.56 11.60
CA VAL A 126 -7.94 5.97 11.60
C VAL A 126 -7.55 6.36 13.02
N LYS A 127 -6.32 6.90 13.17
CA LYS A 127 -5.81 7.43 14.44
C LYS A 127 -6.33 8.84 14.72
#